data_8a304c0b9ea8306ee370ac81b45c08b0
#
_entry.id   8a304c0b9ea8306ee370ac81b45c08b0
#
_cell.length_a   1.000
_cell.length_b   1.000
_cell.length_c   1.000
_cell.angle_alpha   90.00
_cell.angle_beta   90.00
_cell.angle_gamma   90.00
#
_symmetry.space_group_name_H-M   'P 1'
#
loop_
_entity.id
_entity.type
_entity.pdbx_description
1 polymer ?
#
loop_
_entity_poly.entity_id
_entity_poly.type
_entity_poly.pdbx_seq_one_letter_code
_entity_poly.pdbx_strand_id
1 'polypeptide(L)'
;MIKYMTTLLVVEDIQRSRNFYEGLLGMKLQHDLGVNVSFEGGLAIHLKDHFQGLMGGPERFPIVFGAHYGELYFETDEIEAFFQRLKQEDVAFVHEIVEQPWGQRVVRFYDPDRHVIEIGEQMEAVFVRMHSQGFTAQQIQQKTGMPLAFIEAVLIN
;
A
#
# COMPACT_ATOMS: atom_id res chain seq x y z
N MET A 1 21.82 -14.30 -14.80
CA MET A 1 21.51 -13.58 -13.55
C MET A 1 20.03 -13.22 -13.57
N ILE A 2 19.26 -13.53 -12.50
CA ILE A 2 17.84 -13.17 -12.38
C ILE A 2 17.76 -11.84 -11.63
N LYS A 3 16.89 -10.93 -12.09
CA LYS A 3 16.63 -9.63 -11.44
C LYS A 3 15.13 -9.48 -11.20
N TYR A 4 14.73 -9.14 -9.98
CA TYR A 4 13.34 -8.73 -9.69
C TYR A 4 13.04 -7.40 -10.38
N MET A 5 11.91 -7.29 -11.05
CA MET A 5 11.51 -6.09 -11.78
C MET A 5 10.24 -5.46 -11.23
N THR A 6 9.20 -6.26 -10.96
CA THR A 6 7.90 -5.74 -10.56
C THR A 6 7.02 -6.82 -9.93
N THR A 7 6.08 -6.40 -9.08
CA THR A 7 4.87 -7.16 -8.75
C THR A 7 3.79 -6.79 -9.75
N LEU A 8 3.06 -7.77 -10.28
CA LEU A 8 2.00 -7.54 -11.24
C LEU A 8 0.65 -7.90 -10.63
N LEU A 9 -0.28 -6.97 -10.65
CA LEU A 9 -1.69 -7.18 -10.30
C LEU A 9 -2.50 -7.35 -11.58
N VAL A 10 -3.41 -8.30 -11.58
CA VAL A 10 -4.38 -8.45 -12.66
C VAL A 10 -5.60 -7.59 -12.34
N VAL A 11 -6.05 -6.80 -13.31
CA VAL A 11 -7.17 -5.86 -13.15
C VAL A 11 -8.22 -6.07 -14.23
N GLU A 12 -9.46 -5.77 -13.93
CA GLU A 12 -10.59 -5.87 -14.88
C GLU A 12 -10.58 -4.73 -15.89
N ASP A 13 -10.16 -3.52 -15.48
CA ASP A 13 -10.14 -2.30 -16.29
C ASP A 13 -8.90 -1.48 -15.99
N ILE A 14 -8.04 -1.33 -17.01
CA ILE A 14 -6.77 -0.58 -16.92
C ILE A 14 -7.01 0.88 -16.55
N GLN A 15 -7.98 1.56 -17.18
CA GLN A 15 -8.18 2.99 -16.97
C GLN A 15 -8.74 3.27 -15.57
N ARG A 16 -9.66 2.44 -15.08
CA ARG A 16 -10.19 2.52 -13.70
C ARG A 16 -9.07 2.33 -12.69
N SER A 17 -8.23 1.33 -12.87
CA SER A 17 -7.11 1.06 -11.97
C SER A 17 -6.05 2.16 -12.04
N ARG A 18 -5.75 2.71 -13.23
CA ARG A 18 -4.85 3.87 -13.36
C ARG A 18 -5.38 5.08 -12.59
N ASN A 19 -6.65 5.42 -12.75
CA ASN A 19 -7.26 6.54 -12.02
C ASN A 19 -7.11 6.37 -10.51
N PHE A 20 -7.20 5.14 -10.00
CA PHE A 20 -6.99 4.83 -8.61
C PHE A 20 -5.50 4.97 -8.21
N TYR A 21 -4.58 4.28 -8.88
CA TYR A 21 -3.16 4.28 -8.51
C TYR A 21 -2.46 5.62 -8.78
N GLU A 22 -2.74 6.27 -9.90
CA GLU A 22 -2.18 7.61 -10.20
C GLU A 22 -2.91 8.72 -9.42
N GLY A 23 -4.25 8.70 -9.41
CA GLY A 23 -5.05 9.78 -8.83
C GLY A 23 -5.11 9.75 -7.31
N LEU A 24 -5.46 8.61 -6.71
CA LEU A 24 -5.63 8.49 -5.27
C LEU A 24 -4.31 8.25 -4.53
N LEU A 25 -3.49 7.32 -5.03
CA LEU A 25 -2.22 6.95 -4.39
C LEU A 25 -1.01 7.76 -4.88
N GLY A 26 -1.17 8.58 -5.93
CA GLY A 26 -0.11 9.44 -6.44
C GLY A 26 1.05 8.68 -7.10
N MET A 27 0.84 7.42 -7.53
CA MET A 27 1.87 6.65 -8.19
C MET A 27 2.23 7.24 -9.55
N LYS A 28 3.51 7.27 -9.87
CA LYS A 28 3.99 7.81 -11.15
C LYS A 28 4.03 6.72 -12.21
N LEU A 29 3.43 7.02 -13.36
CA LEU A 29 3.49 6.16 -14.54
C LEU A 29 4.93 6.00 -15.01
N GLN A 30 5.35 4.75 -15.26
CA GLN A 30 6.65 4.43 -15.84
C GLN A 30 6.51 4.02 -17.32
N HIS A 31 5.63 3.04 -17.62
CA HIS A 31 5.35 2.59 -18.97
C HIS A 31 3.87 2.28 -19.15
N ASP A 32 3.34 2.62 -20.34
CA ASP A 32 1.99 2.27 -20.76
C ASP A 32 2.06 1.48 -22.07
N LEU A 33 1.67 0.21 -22.01
CA LEU A 33 1.57 -0.70 -23.16
C LEU A 33 0.10 -1.04 -23.49
N GLY A 34 -0.84 -0.25 -23.03
CA GLY A 34 -2.27 -0.45 -23.19
C GLY A 34 -2.86 -1.50 -22.26
N VAL A 35 -2.56 -2.77 -22.50
CA VAL A 35 -3.01 -3.90 -21.66
C VAL A 35 -2.14 -4.17 -20.44
N ASN A 36 -0.99 -3.54 -20.35
CA ASN A 36 -0.05 -3.63 -19.23
C ASN A 36 0.51 -2.23 -18.97
N VAL A 37 0.41 -1.80 -17.71
CA VAL A 37 0.88 -0.49 -17.26
C VAL A 37 1.76 -0.68 -16.04
N SER A 38 2.95 -0.06 -16.02
CA SER A 38 3.86 -0.10 -14.88
C SER A 38 4.05 1.27 -14.26
N PHE A 39 4.27 1.27 -12.95
CA PHE A 39 4.52 2.44 -12.13
C PHE A 39 5.93 2.43 -11.54
N GLU A 40 6.45 3.60 -11.22
CA GLU A 40 7.68 3.71 -10.43
C GLU A 40 7.47 2.97 -9.08
N GLY A 41 8.54 2.37 -8.54
CA GLY A 41 8.46 1.59 -7.30
C GLY A 41 8.20 0.09 -7.49
N GLY A 42 8.00 -0.38 -8.73
CA GLY A 42 7.94 -1.82 -9.04
C GLY A 42 6.56 -2.44 -8.89
N LEU A 43 5.50 -1.69 -9.16
CA LEU A 43 4.14 -2.18 -9.37
C LEU A 43 3.79 -2.14 -10.86
N ALA A 44 3.06 -3.15 -11.34
CA ALA A 44 2.41 -3.14 -12.64
C ALA A 44 0.97 -3.65 -12.53
N ILE A 45 0.11 -3.18 -13.44
CA ILE A 45 -1.25 -3.71 -13.63
C ILE A 45 -1.38 -4.30 -15.03
N HIS A 46 -2.14 -5.38 -15.14
CA HIS A 46 -2.32 -6.10 -16.40
C HIS A 46 -3.80 -6.45 -16.61
N LEU A 47 -4.31 -6.16 -17.80
CA LEU A 47 -5.69 -6.47 -18.17
C LEU A 47 -5.96 -7.98 -18.08
N LYS A 48 -7.00 -8.36 -17.37
CA LYS A 48 -7.36 -9.75 -17.03
C LYS A 48 -7.43 -10.65 -18.25
N ASP A 49 -8.22 -10.27 -19.27
CA ASP A 49 -8.44 -11.14 -20.43
C ASP A 49 -7.14 -11.37 -21.21
N HIS A 50 -6.31 -10.35 -21.35
CA HIS A 50 -5.00 -10.48 -21.97
C HIS A 50 -4.08 -11.39 -21.14
N PHE A 51 -4.00 -11.19 -19.81
CA PHE A 51 -3.19 -12.02 -18.93
C PHE A 51 -3.63 -13.50 -18.96
N GLN A 52 -4.94 -13.76 -18.87
CA GLN A 52 -5.49 -15.13 -18.96
C GLN A 52 -5.16 -15.78 -20.30
N GLY A 53 -5.22 -15.02 -21.40
CA GLY A 53 -4.81 -15.52 -22.71
C GLY A 53 -3.37 -16.01 -22.74
N LEU A 54 -2.44 -15.28 -22.12
CA LEU A 54 -1.03 -15.69 -21.99
C LEU A 54 -0.84 -16.96 -21.16
N MET A 55 -1.75 -17.24 -20.21
CA MET A 55 -1.71 -18.39 -19.31
C MET A 55 -2.48 -19.63 -19.85
N GLY A 56 -3.04 -19.54 -21.04
CA GLY A 56 -3.77 -20.63 -21.70
C GLY A 56 -5.28 -20.58 -21.54
N GLY A 57 -5.83 -19.40 -21.23
CA GLY A 57 -7.25 -19.10 -21.17
C GLY A 57 -7.90 -19.22 -19.79
N PRO A 58 -9.14 -18.68 -19.66
CA PRO A 58 -9.83 -18.58 -18.36
C PRO A 58 -10.19 -19.92 -17.74
N GLU A 59 -10.46 -20.96 -18.55
CA GLU A 59 -10.78 -22.29 -18.04
C GLU A 59 -9.56 -22.94 -17.35
N ARG A 60 -8.36 -22.70 -17.89
CA ARG A 60 -7.13 -23.23 -17.35
C ARG A 60 -6.58 -22.41 -16.19
N PHE A 61 -6.78 -21.08 -16.26
CA PHE A 61 -6.24 -20.15 -15.29
C PHE A 61 -7.33 -19.14 -14.84
N PRO A 62 -8.28 -19.57 -13.99
CA PRO A 62 -9.32 -18.69 -13.50
C PRO A 62 -8.70 -17.63 -12.57
N ILE A 63 -9.11 -16.36 -12.75
CA ILE A 63 -8.73 -15.25 -11.87
C ILE A 63 -9.93 -14.92 -11.00
N VAL A 64 -9.69 -14.91 -9.68
CA VAL A 64 -10.70 -14.59 -8.67
C VAL A 64 -10.23 -13.34 -7.93
N PHE A 65 -10.98 -12.24 -8.08
CA PHE A 65 -10.72 -11.00 -7.35
C PHE A 65 -11.16 -11.13 -5.88
N GLY A 66 -10.45 -10.41 -4.99
CA GLY A 66 -10.76 -10.42 -3.56
C GLY A 66 -10.30 -11.69 -2.82
N ALA A 67 -9.33 -12.42 -3.36
CA ALA A 67 -8.79 -13.64 -2.75
C ALA A 67 -7.92 -13.39 -1.49
N HIS A 68 -7.50 -12.16 -1.23
CA HIS A 68 -6.77 -11.70 -0.03
C HIS A 68 -5.45 -12.46 0.26
N TYR A 69 -4.70 -12.80 -0.79
CA TYR A 69 -3.41 -13.50 -0.64
C TYR A 69 -2.22 -12.56 -0.37
N GLY A 70 -2.44 -11.26 -0.34
CA GLY A 70 -1.42 -10.26 -0.11
C GLY A 70 -2.02 -8.87 -0.07
N GLU A 71 -1.17 -7.89 0.23
CA GLU A 71 -1.53 -6.48 0.23
C GLU A 71 -0.41 -5.65 -0.39
N LEU A 72 -0.76 -4.48 -0.91
CA LEU A 72 0.20 -3.44 -1.26
C LEU A 72 0.34 -2.51 -0.07
N TYR A 73 1.56 -2.39 0.44
CA TYR A 73 1.89 -1.55 1.59
C TYR A 73 2.50 -0.23 1.12
N PHE A 74 1.95 0.88 1.65
CA PHE A 74 2.46 2.23 1.47
C PHE A 74 2.59 2.91 2.83
N GLU A 75 3.39 3.97 2.90
CA GLU A 75 3.53 4.80 4.10
C GLU A 75 3.21 6.25 3.82
N THR A 76 2.72 6.94 4.86
CA THR A 76 2.50 8.39 4.86
C THR A 76 2.86 8.97 6.23
N ASP A 77 3.32 10.20 6.25
CA ASP A 77 3.50 11.01 7.47
C ASP A 77 2.19 11.69 7.92
N GLU A 78 1.16 11.71 7.06
CA GLU A 78 -0.13 12.40 7.29
C GLU A 78 -1.32 11.43 7.21
N ILE A 79 -1.31 10.36 8.02
CA ILE A 79 -2.33 9.29 7.92
C ILE A 79 -3.76 9.80 8.15
N GLU A 80 -3.99 10.75 9.04
CA GLU A 80 -5.32 11.35 9.27
C GLU A 80 -5.81 12.13 8.07
N ALA A 81 -4.96 12.96 7.46
CA ALA A 81 -5.32 13.74 6.29
C ALA A 81 -5.63 12.82 5.11
N PHE A 82 -4.82 11.77 4.91
CA PHE A 82 -5.07 10.76 3.90
C PHE A 82 -6.38 10.00 4.14
N PHE A 83 -6.66 9.61 5.39
CA PHE A 83 -7.90 8.94 5.74
C PHE A 83 -9.15 9.83 5.51
N GLN A 84 -9.09 11.14 5.81
CA GLN A 84 -10.19 12.05 5.47
C GLN A 84 -10.40 12.15 3.96
N ARG A 85 -9.34 12.09 3.16
CA ARG A 85 -9.43 12.03 1.70
C ARG A 85 -10.07 10.70 1.25
N LEU A 86 -9.66 9.55 1.81
CA LEU A 86 -10.27 8.26 1.51
C LEU A 86 -11.79 8.25 1.75
N LYS A 87 -12.27 8.92 2.80
CA LYS A 87 -13.72 9.01 3.09
C LYS A 87 -14.51 9.83 2.08
N GLN A 88 -13.84 10.61 1.24
CA GLN A 88 -14.48 11.36 0.15
C GLN A 88 -14.50 10.58 -1.17
N GLU A 89 -13.72 9.51 -1.24
CA GLU A 89 -13.66 8.61 -2.36
C GLU A 89 -14.57 7.39 -2.13
N ASP A 90 -15.08 6.80 -3.20
CA ASP A 90 -15.92 5.59 -3.16
C ASP A 90 -15.05 4.33 -2.99
N VAL A 91 -14.36 4.22 -1.84
CA VAL A 91 -13.51 3.06 -1.51
C VAL A 91 -14.19 2.17 -0.47
N ALA A 92 -14.07 0.86 -0.63
CA ALA A 92 -14.53 -0.09 0.36
C ALA A 92 -13.42 -0.34 1.39
N PHE A 93 -13.67 -0.03 2.67
CA PHE A 93 -12.73 -0.30 3.74
C PHE A 93 -12.71 -1.76 4.17
N VAL A 94 -11.53 -2.30 4.47
CA VAL A 94 -11.35 -3.48 5.31
C VAL A 94 -11.55 -3.07 6.78
N HIS A 95 -10.88 -1.98 7.19
CA HIS A 95 -11.07 -1.28 8.47
C HIS A 95 -10.58 0.17 8.35
N GLU A 96 -11.12 1.04 9.17
CA GLU A 96 -10.64 2.42 9.35
C GLU A 96 -9.27 2.44 10.05
N ILE A 97 -8.77 3.61 10.46
CA ILE A 97 -7.49 3.70 11.18
C ILE A 97 -7.54 2.88 12.47
N VAL A 98 -6.58 1.96 12.62
CA VAL A 98 -6.33 1.21 13.84
C VAL A 98 -4.85 1.30 14.22
N GLU A 99 -4.56 1.34 15.52
CA GLU A 99 -3.18 1.24 16.01
C GLU A 99 -2.79 -0.23 16.15
N GLN A 100 -1.68 -0.60 15.53
CA GLN A 100 -1.10 -1.92 15.62
C GLN A 100 -0.39 -2.13 16.98
N PRO A 101 -0.13 -3.37 17.41
CA PRO A 101 0.53 -3.65 18.67
C PRO A 101 1.88 -2.92 18.88
N TRP A 102 2.59 -2.67 17.79
CA TRP A 102 3.85 -1.94 17.77
C TRP A 102 3.69 -0.41 17.70
N GLY A 103 2.46 0.11 17.78
CA GLY A 103 2.16 1.53 17.88
C GLY A 103 1.97 2.25 16.56
N GLN A 104 2.20 1.61 15.41
CA GLN A 104 1.94 2.18 14.09
C GLN A 104 0.44 2.22 13.82
N ARG A 105 -0.09 3.33 13.34
CA ARG A 105 -1.46 3.41 12.87
C ARG A 105 -1.51 3.04 11.40
N VAL A 106 -2.52 2.25 11.03
CA VAL A 106 -2.73 1.79 9.66
C VAL A 106 -4.19 1.86 9.28
N VAL A 107 -4.48 2.05 7.98
CA VAL A 107 -5.81 1.90 7.39
C VAL A 107 -5.71 0.90 6.25
N ARG A 108 -6.71 -0.01 6.15
CA ARG A 108 -6.79 -0.95 5.03
C ARG A 108 -8.08 -0.77 4.25
N PHE A 109 -7.97 -0.77 2.94
CA PHE A 109 -9.09 -0.62 2.01
C PHE A 109 -8.80 -1.40 0.72
N TYR A 110 -9.78 -1.43 -0.16
CA TYR A 110 -9.68 -2.14 -1.43
C TYR A 110 -9.44 -1.19 -2.59
N ASP A 111 -8.62 -1.65 -3.55
CA ASP A 111 -8.62 -1.09 -4.90
C ASP A 111 -9.91 -1.49 -5.65
N PRO A 112 -10.16 -0.99 -6.88
CA PRO A 112 -11.37 -1.31 -7.64
C PRO A 112 -11.58 -2.79 -7.95
N ASP A 113 -10.53 -3.61 -7.90
CA ASP A 113 -10.57 -5.06 -8.15
C ASP A 113 -10.40 -5.90 -6.88
N ARG A 114 -10.55 -5.27 -5.70
CA ARG A 114 -10.52 -5.92 -4.38
C ARG A 114 -9.14 -6.43 -3.97
N HIS A 115 -8.05 -5.87 -4.51
CA HIS A 115 -6.74 -6.02 -3.90
C HIS A 115 -6.68 -5.19 -2.63
N VAL A 116 -6.05 -5.74 -1.60
CA VAL A 116 -5.90 -5.04 -0.31
C VAL A 116 -4.77 -4.02 -0.41
N ILE A 117 -5.08 -2.79 -0.01
CA ILE A 117 -4.13 -1.69 0.15
C ILE A 117 -4.01 -1.38 1.63
N GLU A 118 -2.79 -1.35 2.16
CA GLU A 118 -2.49 -0.83 3.49
C GLU A 118 -1.72 0.48 3.37
N ILE A 119 -2.17 1.50 4.07
CA ILE A 119 -1.40 2.72 4.32
C ILE A 119 -1.04 2.77 5.79
N GLY A 120 0.27 2.76 6.10
CA GLY A 120 0.80 2.90 7.45
C GLY A 120 1.38 4.28 7.72
N GLU A 121 1.43 4.65 9.00
CA GLU A 121 2.27 5.77 9.45
C GLU A 121 3.74 5.46 9.18
N GLN A 122 4.52 6.43 8.69
CA GLN A 122 5.98 6.33 8.70
C GLN A 122 6.48 6.14 10.13
N MET A 123 7.46 5.26 10.34
CA MET A 123 7.93 4.95 11.69
C MET A 123 8.52 6.16 12.41
N GLU A 124 9.10 7.10 11.69
CA GLU A 124 9.56 8.39 12.22
C GLU A 124 8.40 9.19 12.85
N ALA A 125 7.26 9.25 12.18
CA ALA A 125 6.05 9.91 12.69
C ALA A 125 5.50 9.17 13.94
N VAL A 126 5.57 7.84 13.96
CA VAL A 126 5.21 7.04 15.14
C VAL A 126 6.08 7.43 16.34
N PHE A 127 7.41 7.54 16.15
CA PHE A 127 8.33 7.89 17.25
C PHE A 127 8.04 9.29 17.80
N VAL A 128 7.87 10.28 16.92
CA VAL A 128 7.54 11.65 17.31
C VAL A 128 6.21 11.71 18.06
N ARG A 129 5.18 11.02 17.57
CA ARG A 129 3.87 10.95 18.21
C ARG A 129 3.95 10.30 19.60
N MET A 130 4.62 9.15 19.72
CA MET A 130 4.78 8.46 21.02
C MET A 130 5.58 9.30 22.00
N HIS A 131 6.64 9.97 21.53
CA HIS A 131 7.44 10.85 22.38
C HIS A 131 6.61 12.03 22.89
N SER A 132 5.76 12.63 22.06
CA SER A 132 4.83 13.71 22.47
C SER A 132 3.79 13.24 23.51
N GLN A 133 3.50 11.93 23.56
CA GLN A 133 2.66 11.28 24.56
C GLN A 133 3.40 10.94 25.85
N GLY A 134 4.69 11.27 25.97
CA GLY A 134 5.52 11.08 27.14
C GLY A 134 6.32 9.78 27.18
N PHE A 135 6.37 9.00 26.08
CA PHE A 135 7.22 7.82 26.01
C PHE A 135 8.69 8.20 25.87
N THR A 136 9.57 7.55 26.61
CA THR A 136 11.02 7.65 26.41
C THR A 136 11.46 6.89 25.16
N ALA A 137 12.64 7.20 24.60
CA ALA A 137 13.20 6.47 23.47
C ALA A 137 13.31 4.95 23.72
N GLN A 138 13.65 4.55 24.95
CA GLN A 138 13.73 3.14 25.37
C GLN A 138 12.35 2.47 25.37
N GLN A 139 11.31 3.17 25.83
CA GLN A 139 9.94 2.66 25.79
C GLN A 139 9.41 2.53 24.35
N ILE A 140 9.76 3.49 23.48
CA ILE A 140 9.45 3.43 22.05
C ILE A 140 10.15 2.23 21.41
N GLN A 141 11.44 2.01 21.68
CA GLN A 141 12.17 0.82 21.25
C GLN A 141 11.48 -0.46 21.69
N GLN A 142 11.11 -0.55 22.96
CA GLN A 142 10.46 -1.75 23.51
C GLN A 142 9.12 -2.05 22.83
N LYS A 143 8.34 -1.01 22.51
CA LYS A 143 7.04 -1.16 21.86
C LYS A 143 7.16 -1.45 20.36
N THR A 144 8.07 -0.75 19.66
CA THR A 144 8.17 -0.82 18.19
C THR A 144 9.12 -1.91 17.69
N GLY A 145 10.07 -2.34 18.52
CA GLY A 145 11.17 -3.22 18.11
C GLY A 145 12.24 -2.55 17.26
N MET A 146 12.14 -1.23 17.02
CA MET A 146 13.07 -0.49 16.16
C MET A 146 14.39 -0.17 16.90
N PRO A 147 15.53 -0.04 16.19
CA PRO A 147 16.82 0.25 16.83
C PRO A 147 16.80 1.57 17.60
N LEU A 148 17.31 1.56 18.84
CA LEU A 148 17.34 2.75 19.71
C LEU A 148 18.04 3.93 19.06
N ALA A 149 19.20 3.69 18.43
CA ALA A 149 19.95 4.74 17.74
C ALA A 149 19.16 5.43 16.61
N PHE A 150 18.27 4.69 15.92
CA PHE A 150 17.39 5.26 14.90
C PHE A 150 16.31 6.14 15.56
N ILE A 151 15.69 5.67 16.64
CA ILE A 151 14.69 6.43 17.39
C ILE A 151 15.29 7.74 17.92
N GLU A 152 16.46 7.67 18.59
CA GLU A 152 17.16 8.84 19.13
C GLU A 152 17.54 9.84 18.03
N ALA A 153 18.01 9.37 16.87
CA ALA A 153 18.34 10.24 15.76
C ALA A 153 17.12 11.01 15.21
N VAL A 154 15.93 10.38 15.20
CA VAL A 154 14.67 11.04 14.78
C VAL A 154 14.21 12.06 15.82
N LEU A 155 14.33 11.76 17.12
CA LEU A 155 13.83 12.62 18.19
C LEU A 155 14.71 13.84 18.50
N ILE A 156 15.96 13.89 18.02
CA ILE A 156 16.89 15.01 18.18
C ILE A 156 16.69 16.09 17.11
N ASN A 157 16.14 15.72 15.93
CA ASN A 157 15.90 16.64 14.82
C ASN A 157 14.52 17.30 14.92
#